data_af741852ae119f259a95d23ee3b36be1
#
_entry.id   af741852ae119f259a95d23ee3b36be1
#
_cell.length_a   1.000
_cell.length_b   1.000
_cell.length_c   1.000
_cell.angle_alpha   90.00
_cell.angle_beta   90.00
_cell.angle_gamma   90.00
#
_symmetry.space_group_name_H-M   'P 1'
#
loop_
_entity.id
_entity.type
_entity.pdbx_description
1 polymer ?
#
loop_
_entity_poly.entity_id
_entity_poly.type
_entity_poly.pdbx_seq_one_letter_code
_entity_poly.pdbx_strand_id
1 'polypeptide(L)'
;MQTLSDKPLGTTPPPTCIAYAGASEPVLIEDFASISNVLSESKGFVWFDVIDPQAADLATIQEEFHLHPLAIEDAIKAHQRPKIESYDGYWFIVVHAATTDGDALNIHEIAIFAGANFIVTVRDVPPYPLDEVLRRWHARGDALRCDSGALLYEILDTVVDGYSPVAEAYERRIETLETTLFSEQAPTRSMLLQIFSIKKDVQRFRHAVVPMREILAPIMRGEMKLFPQDELPYYRDVYDHAVRVIDEMDAAREIANSALDVHISIASNRQNEVAKQLTIIATIFLPLTYLTGFFGQNFGFLVGHIVNPAAFWEFGVGTEVAALLALLGYFKYKKWY
;
A
#
# COMPACT_ATOMS: atom_id res chain seq x y z
N MET A 1 -21.02 22.55 -24.58
CA MET A 1 -20.77 21.46 -23.62
C MET A 1 -20.18 20.32 -24.44
N GLN A 2 -18.88 20.38 -24.73
CA GLN A 2 -18.14 19.31 -25.40
C GLN A 2 -17.62 18.37 -24.32
N THR A 3 -18.07 17.15 -24.35
CA THR A 3 -17.63 16.05 -23.46
C THR A 3 -16.18 15.71 -23.76
N LEU A 4 -15.34 15.76 -22.74
CA LEU A 4 -13.88 15.41 -22.70
C LEU A 4 -13.58 13.92 -22.93
N SER A 5 -14.53 13.14 -23.49
CA SER A 5 -14.47 11.67 -23.50
C SER A 5 -13.82 11.02 -24.73
N ASP A 6 -13.22 11.76 -25.66
CA ASP A 6 -12.65 11.15 -26.89
C ASP A 6 -11.30 11.79 -27.27
N LYS A 7 -10.26 11.58 -26.41
CA LYS A 7 -8.88 11.87 -26.82
C LYS A 7 -8.03 10.59 -26.74
N PRO A 8 -7.18 10.31 -27.77
CA PRO A 8 -6.30 9.15 -27.77
C PRO A 8 -5.30 9.21 -26.62
N LEU A 9 -5.13 8.09 -25.95
CA LEU A 9 -4.06 7.84 -24.98
C LEU A 9 -2.70 8.18 -25.60
N GLY A 10 -2.09 9.28 -25.20
CA GLY A 10 -0.72 9.63 -25.61
C GLY A 10 -0.39 11.13 -25.73
N THR A 11 -1.31 12.03 -25.51
CA THR A 11 -0.98 13.48 -25.47
C THR A 11 -1.34 14.02 -24.10
N THR A 12 -0.35 14.54 -23.38
CA THR A 12 -0.55 15.32 -22.14
C THR A 12 -1.58 16.42 -22.43
N PRO A 13 -2.66 16.55 -21.64
CA PRO A 13 -3.60 17.63 -21.85
C PRO A 13 -2.90 18.97 -21.63
N PRO A 14 -3.29 20.04 -22.37
CA PRO A 14 -2.70 21.35 -22.19
C PRO A 14 -3.00 21.87 -20.78
N PRO A 15 -2.12 22.75 -20.23
CA PRO A 15 -2.40 23.44 -18.97
C PRO A 15 -3.78 24.11 -19.00
N THR A 16 -4.47 24.05 -17.87
CA THR A 16 -5.80 24.66 -17.70
C THR A 16 -5.72 25.78 -16.67
N CYS A 17 -6.11 26.97 -17.06
CA CYS A 17 -6.13 28.13 -16.18
C CYS A 17 -7.57 28.70 -16.10
N ILE A 18 -8.11 28.73 -14.89
CA ILE A 18 -9.47 29.18 -14.63
C ILE A 18 -9.44 30.37 -13.65
N ALA A 19 -9.99 31.50 -14.06
CA ALA A 19 -10.17 32.62 -13.17
C ALA A 19 -11.60 32.66 -12.61
N TYR A 20 -11.70 32.98 -11.33
CA TYR A 20 -12.95 33.14 -10.60
C TYR A 20 -13.04 34.57 -10.08
N ALA A 21 -13.98 35.33 -10.58
CA ALA A 21 -14.20 36.74 -10.20
C ALA A 21 -15.52 36.87 -9.41
N GLY A 22 -15.48 36.57 -8.11
CA GLY A 22 -16.66 36.63 -7.24
C GLY A 22 -17.78 35.66 -7.68
N ALA A 23 -19.02 36.09 -7.73
CA ALA A 23 -20.18 35.29 -8.13
C ALA A 23 -20.34 35.11 -9.66
N SER A 24 -19.35 35.52 -10.45
CA SER A 24 -19.36 35.39 -11.91
C SER A 24 -19.04 33.96 -12.34
N GLU A 25 -19.51 33.58 -13.55
CA GLU A 25 -19.11 32.32 -14.15
C GLU A 25 -17.58 32.22 -14.30
N PRO A 26 -16.98 31.05 -14.08
CA PRO A 26 -15.53 30.86 -14.23
C PRO A 26 -15.11 31.18 -15.67
N VAL A 27 -14.00 31.90 -15.82
CA VAL A 27 -13.44 32.26 -17.11
C VAL A 27 -12.18 31.50 -17.39
N LEU A 28 -12.10 30.78 -18.51
CA LEU A 28 -10.89 30.14 -18.97
C LEU A 28 -9.89 31.17 -19.47
N ILE A 29 -8.68 31.17 -18.92
CA ILE A 29 -7.57 32.01 -19.37
C ILE A 29 -6.77 31.23 -20.41
N GLU A 30 -6.72 31.75 -21.65
CA GLU A 30 -5.94 31.15 -22.74
C GLU A 30 -4.53 31.73 -22.85
N ASP A 31 -4.38 33.01 -22.48
CA ASP A 31 -3.10 33.74 -22.48
C ASP A 31 -2.49 33.72 -21.07
N PHE A 32 -1.62 32.74 -20.81
CA PHE A 32 -1.00 32.55 -19.50
C PHE A 32 -0.03 33.70 -19.12
N ALA A 33 0.51 34.44 -20.06
CA ALA A 33 1.35 35.62 -19.78
C ALA A 33 0.57 36.80 -19.21
N SER A 34 -0.75 36.71 -19.15
CA SER A 34 -1.62 37.79 -18.59
C SER A 34 -2.11 37.46 -17.18
N ILE A 35 -1.73 36.35 -16.58
CA ILE A 35 -2.24 35.86 -15.28
C ILE A 35 -1.96 36.87 -14.16
N SER A 36 -0.76 37.43 -14.08
CA SER A 36 -0.40 38.44 -13.07
C SER A 36 -1.27 39.71 -13.18
N ASN A 37 -1.65 40.09 -14.40
CA ASN A 37 -2.59 41.20 -14.60
C ASN A 37 -3.97 40.86 -14.06
N VAL A 38 -4.47 39.63 -14.35
CA VAL A 38 -5.76 39.17 -13.84
C VAL A 38 -5.74 39.09 -12.31
N LEU A 39 -4.66 38.61 -11.71
CA LEU A 39 -4.49 38.56 -10.25
C LEU A 39 -4.46 39.94 -9.60
N SER A 40 -3.91 40.96 -10.29
CA SER A 40 -3.83 42.34 -9.79
C SER A 40 -5.15 43.14 -9.93
N GLU A 41 -5.95 42.85 -10.96
CA GLU A 41 -7.17 43.57 -11.28
C GLU A 41 -8.43 42.95 -10.64
N SER A 42 -8.45 41.64 -10.38
CA SER A 42 -9.65 40.98 -9.94
C SER A 42 -9.72 40.83 -8.42
N LYS A 43 -10.94 40.90 -7.88
CA LYS A 43 -11.24 40.48 -6.50
C LYS A 43 -11.43 38.95 -6.38
N GLY A 44 -11.09 38.20 -7.43
CA GLY A 44 -11.22 36.75 -7.52
C GLY A 44 -9.90 36.03 -7.30
N PHE A 45 -9.90 34.77 -7.56
CA PHE A 45 -8.70 33.96 -7.54
C PHE A 45 -8.53 33.17 -8.84
N VAL A 46 -7.33 32.59 -9.04
CA VAL A 46 -6.97 31.80 -10.22
C VAL A 46 -6.60 30.40 -9.80
N TRP A 47 -7.16 29.41 -10.48
CA TRP A 47 -6.66 28.04 -10.42
C TRP A 47 -5.94 27.67 -11.71
N PHE A 48 -4.66 27.35 -11.61
CA PHE A 48 -3.84 26.91 -12.73
C PHE A 48 -3.43 25.44 -12.52
N ASP A 49 -3.88 24.55 -13.39
CA ASP A 49 -3.62 23.11 -13.29
C ASP A 49 -2.75 22.65 -14.47
N VAL A 50 -1.63 22.01 -14.15
CA VAL A 50 -0.65 21.56 -15.14
C VAL A 50 -0.32 20.09 -14.92
N ILE A 51 -0.37 19.34 -16.02
CA ILE A 51 -0.02 17.92 -16.04
C ILE A 51 1.26 17.75 -16.85
N ASP A 52 2.29 17.10 -16.26
CA ASP A 52 3.59 16.84 -16.90
C ASP A 52 4.20 18.14 -17.50
N PRO A 53 4.47 19.17 -16.65
CA PRO A 53 4.86 20.48 -17.13
C PRO A 53 6.14 20.47 -17.95
N GLN A 54 6.13 21.20 -19.06
CA GLN A 54 7.31 21.46 -19.85
C GLN A 54 8.07 22.68 -19.31
N ALA A 55 9.34 22.85 -19.72
CA ALA A 55 10.16 23.97 -19.24
C ALA A 55 9.54 25.35 -19.47
N ALA A 56 8.73 25.51 -20.52
CA ALA A 56 8.02 26.75 -20.81
C ALA A 56 6.88 26.99 -19.81
N ASP A 57 6.12 25.96 -19.45
CA ASP A 57 5.01 26.05 -18.48
C ASP A 57 5.57 26.45 -17.11
N LEU A 58 6.69 25.89 -16.72
CA LEU A 58 7.37 26.17 -15.45
C LEU A 58 7.90 27.60 -15.37
N ALA A 59 8.47 28.10 -16.47
CA ALA A 59 8.91 29.49 -16.53
C ALA A 59 7.73 30.45 -16.37
N THR A 60 6.60 30.15 -17.03
CA THR A 60 5.36 30.92 -16.89
C THR A 60 4.82 30.88 -15.46
N ILE A 61 4.74 29.69 -14.84
CA ILE A 61 4.29 29.54 -13.45
C ILE A 61 5.19 30.33 -12.50
N GLN A 62 6.51 30.23 -12.68
CA GLN A 62 7.47 30.94 -11.83
C GLN A 62 7.33 32.45 -11.93
N GLU A 63 7.16 32.98 -13.15
CA GLU A 63 7.09 34.43 -13.41
C GLU A 63 5.75 35.01 -12.97
N GLU A 64 4.64 34.38 -13.39
CA GLU A 64 3.29 34.95 -13.21
C GLU A 64 2.81 34.84 -11.74
N PHE A 65 3.23 33.83 -11.01
CA PHE A 65 2.86 33.62 -9.60
C PHE A 65 3.99 33.98 -8.63
N HIS A 66 5.14 34.50 -9.10
CA HIS A 66 6.31 34.88 -8.30
C HIS A 66 6.81 33.75 -7.38
N LEU A 67 6.86 32.52 -7.91
CA LEU A 67 7.23 31.34 -7.12
C LEU A 67 8.75 31.20 -6.98
N HIS A 68 9.19 30.69 -5.84
CA HIS A 68 10.60 30.50 -5.56
C HIS A 68 11.18 29.37 -6.44
N PRO A 69 12.38 29.55 -7.05
CA PRO A 69 12.98 28.54 -7.93
C PRO A 69 13.13 27.14 -7.30
N LEU A 70 13.43 27.05 -6.00
CA LEU A 70 13.55 25.77 -5.30
C LEU A 70 12.21 25.05 -5.18
N ALA A 71 11.11 25.77 -4.98
CA ALA A 71 9.78 25.16 -4.90
C ALA A 71 9.32 24.65 -6.29
N ILE A 72 9.69 25.35 -7.36
CA ILE A 72 9.48 24.88 -8.75
C ILE A 72 10.34 23.65 -9.03
N GLU A 73 11.61 23.67 -8.62
CA GLU A 73 12.51 22.51 -8.77
C GLU A 73 11.95 21.28 -8.06
N ASP A 74 11.41 21.44 -6.86
CA ASP A 74 10.79 20.35 -6.09
C ASP A 74 9.50 19.85 -6.73
N ALA A 75 8.69 20.71 -7.32
CA ALA A 75 7.46 20.33 -8.03
C ALA A 75 7.71 19.52 -9.32
N ILE A 76 8.92 19.60 -9.89
CA ILE A 76 9.32 18.87 -11.10
C ILE A 76 10.00 17.55 -10.75
N LYS A 77 10.76 17.54 -9.66
CA LYS A 77 11.48 16.34 -9.23
C LYS A 77 10.48 15.34 -8.68
N ALA A 78 10.14 14.35 -9.50
CA ALA A 78 9.33 13.22 -9.09
C ALA A 78 9.85 12.55 -7.80
N HIS A 79 8.92 12.00 -7.01
CA HIS A 79 9.20 11.28 -5.76
C HIS A 79 9.55 12.16 -4.56
N GLN A 80 8.99 13.36 -4.49
CA GLN A 80 9.04 14.16 -3.28
C GLN A 80 8.27 13.44 -2.14
N ARG A 81 8.70 13.66 -0.89
CA ARG A 81 7.87 13.26 0.24
C ARG A 81 6.72 14.26 0.41
N PRO A 82 5.52 13.80 0.77
CA PRO A 82 4.46 14.73 1.13
C PRO A 82 4.96 15.69 2.23
N LYS A 83 4.79 16.99 2.01
CA LYS A 83 5.30 18.05 2.88
C LYS A 83 4.49 19.32 2.74
N ILE A 84 4.67 20.23 3.70
CA ILE A 84 4.15 21.58 3.66
C ILE A 84 5.26 22.57 4.04
N GLU A 85 5.47 23.58 3.23
CA GLU A 85 6.51 24.60 3.41
C GLU A 85 5.91 26.00 3.20
N SER A 86 6.28 26.95 4.05
CA SER A 86 5.87 28.34 3.95
C SER A 86 6.91 29.14 3.18
N TYR A 87 6.45 29.85 2.15
CA TYR A 87 7.21 30.82 1.39
C TYR A 87 6.61 32.21 1.57
N ASP A 88 7.28 33.24 1.06
CA ASP A 88 6.74 34.60 1.08
C ASP A 88 5.52 34.72 0.15
N GLY A 89 4.36 34.93 0.75
CA GLY A 89 3.08 35.08 0.02
C GLY A 89 2.33 33.80 -0.36
N TYR A 90 2.91 32.60 -0.16
CA TYR A 90 2.23 31.32 -0.47
C TYR A 90 2.76 30.16 0.36
N TRP A 91 2.02 29.04 0.31
CA TRP A 91 2.44 27.74 0.85
C TRP A 91 2.69 26.75 -0.29
N PHE A 92 3.77 26.01 -0.18
CA PHE A 92 4.07 24.87 -1.07
C PHE A 92 3.72 23.58 -0.36
N ILE A 93 2.86 22.78 -0.96
CA ILE A 93 2.31 21.58 -0.38
C ILE A 93 2.50 20.44 -1.40
N VAL A 94 3.07 19.33 -0.98
CA VAL A 94 3.13 18.10 -1.79
C VAL A 94 2.27 17.07 -1.10
N VAL A 95 1.30 16.52 -1.81
CA VAL A 95 0.43 15.43 -1.33
C VAL A 95 0.51 14.24 -2.28
N HIS A 96 0.28 13.06 -1.74
CA HIS A 96 0.21 11.83 -2.51
C HIS A 96 -1.24 11.31 -2.51
N ALA A 97 -1.90 11.35 -3.64
CA ALA A 97 -3.15 10.64 -3.84
C ALA A 97 -2.88 9.16 -4.15
N ALA A 98 -3.85 8.29 -3.87
CA ALA A 98 -3.72 6.86 -4.09
C ALA A 98 -4.93 6.32 -4.85
N THR A 99 -4.68 5.37 -5.75
CA THR A 99 -5.72 4.62 -6.46
C THR A 99 -5.32 3.16 -6.56
N THR A 100 -6.30 2.28 -6.81
CA THR A 100 -6.04 0.87 -7.13
C THR A 100 -6.52 0.58 -8.55
N ASP A 101 -5.71 -0.20 -9.29
CA ASP A 101 -6.11 -0.81 -10.55
C ASP A 101 -5.97 -2.34 -10.39
N GLY A 102 -7.10 -3.01 -10.18
CA GLY A 102 -7.09 -4.38 -9.69
C GLY A 102 -6.34 -4.50 -8.37
N ASP A 103 -5.26 -5.28 -8.37
CA ASP A 103 -4.39 -5.46 -7.18
C ASP A 103 -3.23 -4.46 -7.11
N ALA A 104 -3.04 -3.62 -8.12
CA ALA A 104 -1.92 -2.69 -8.18
C ALA A 104 -2.24 -1.38 -7.46
N LEU A 105 -1.35 -0.98 -6.54
CA LEU A 105 -1.37 0.33 -5.90
C LEU A 105 -0.66 1.36 -6.77
N ASN A 106 -1.36 2.42 -7.14
CA ASN A 106 -0.82 3.58 -7.81
C ASN A 106 -0.80 4.77 -6.84
N ILE A 107 0.34 5.42 -6.73
CA ILE A 107 0.53 6.65 -5.96
C ILE A 107 0.77 7.78 -6.96
N HIS A 108 0.02 8.86 -6.80
CA HIS A 108 0.06 10.04 -7.67
C HIS A 108 0.53 11.24 -6.85
N GLU A 109 1.59 11.88 -7.29
CA GLU A 109 2.10 13.08 -6.65
C GLU A 109 1.33 14.31 -7.18
N ILE A 110 0.96 15.20 -6.25
CA ILE A 110 0.34 16.47 -6.56
C ILE A 110 1.10 17.55 -5.79
N ALA A 111 1.79 18.43 -6.50
CA ALA A 111 2.38 19.61 -5.92
C ALA A 111 1.39 20.79 -6.03
N ILE A 112 1.20 21.50 -4.93
CA ILE A 112 0.20 22.56 -4.79
C ILE A 112 0.91 23.82 -4.29
N PHE A 113 0.77 24.93 -5.01
CA PHE A 113 1.16 26.25 -4.54
C PHE A 113 -0.12 27.00 -4.18
N ALA A 114 -0.27 27.33 -2.89
CA ALA A 114 -1.47 27.96 -2.37
C ALA A 114 -1.16 29.38 -1.89
N GLY A 115 -1.55 30.38 -2.66
CA GLY A 115 -1.47 31.79 -2.34
C GLY A 115 -2.82 32.37 -1.90
N ALA A 116 -2.85 33.64 -1.51
CA ALA A 116 -4.08 34.30 -1.07
C ALA A 116 -5.16 34.40 -2.17
N ASN A 117 -4.76 34.48 -3.43
CA ASN A 117 -5.63 34.65 -4.58
C ASN A 117 -5.33 33.68 -5.73
N PHE A 118 -4.55 32.63 -5.49
CA PHE A 118 -4.26 31.61 -6.48
C PHE A 118 -4.06 30.22 -5.87
N ILE A 119 -4.34 29.21 -6.65
CA ILE A 119 -3.88 27.82 -6.49
C ILE A 119 -3.21 27.39 -7.79
N VAL A 120 -2.01 26.84 -7.70
CA VAL A 120 -1.36 26.14 -8.81
C VAL A 120 -1.22 24.68 -8.43
N THR A 121 -1.69 23.78 -9.29
CA THR A 121 -1.51 22.34 -9.14
C THR A 121 -0.62 21.79 -10.24
N VAL A 122 0.40 21.04 -9.86
CA VAL A 122 1.31 20.33 -10.79
C VAL A 122 1.16 18.83 -10.51
N ARG A 123 0.87 18.05 -11.55
CA ARG A 123 0.57 16.61 -11.45
C ARG A 123 1.41 15.80 -12.41
N ASP A 124 1.81 14.60 -11.98
CA ASP A 124 2.54 13.62 -12.81
C ASP A 124 1.59 12.84 -13.74
N VAL A 125 2.16 12.10 -14.70
CA VAL A 125 1.45 11.17 -15.60
C VAL A 125 1.60 9.73 -15.09
N PRO A 126 0.48 8.98 -14.99
CA PRO A 126 -0.92 9.37 -15.21
C PRO A 126 -1.43 10.26 -14.07
N PRO A 127 -2.17 11.35 -14.39
CA PRO A 127 -2.60 12.30 -13.38
C PRO A 127 -3.70 11.70 -12.50
N TYR A 128 -3.68 12.07 -11.21
CA TYR A 128 -4.83 11.86 -10.34
C TYR A 128 -6.00 12.75 -10.83
N PRO A 129 -7.22 12.21 -10.99
CA PRO A 129 -8.33 12.97 -11.53
C PRO A 129 -8.78 14.06 -10.54
N LEU A 130 -8.79 15.31 -10.97
CA LEU A 130 -9.35 16.45 -10.22
C LEU A 130 -10.70 16.94 -10.77
N ASP A 131 -11.32 16.18 -11.68
CA ASP A 131 -12.66 16.49 -12.21
C ASP A 131 -13.71 16.53 -11.11
N GLU A 132 -13.56 15.70 -10.07
CA GLU A 132 -14.43 15.71 -8.90
C GLU A 132 -14.31 17.01 -8.11
N VAL A 133 -13.10 17.55 -7.97
CA VAL A 133 -12.85 18.84 -7.33
C VAL A 133 -13.61 19.94 -8.08
N LEU A 134 -13.47 19.98 -9.41
CA LEU A 134 -14.22 20.95 -10.25
C LEU A 134 -15.72 20.79 -10.08
N ARG A 135 -16.22 19.56 -10.09
CA ARG A 135 -17.64 19.28 -9.95
C ARG A 135 -18.17 19.70 -8.59
N ARG A 136 -17.48 19.36 -7.50
CA ARG A 136 -17.84 19.75 -6.13
C ARG A 136 -17.75 21.26 -5.96
N TRP A 137 -16.70 21.87 -6.47
CA TRP A 137 -16.50 23.31 -6.46
C TRP A 137 -17.66 24.07 -7.12
N HIS A 138 -18.04 23.68 -8.34
CA HIS A 138 -19.17 24.30 -9.06
C HIS A 138 -20.53 24.02 -8.40
N ALA A 139 -20.70 22.87 -7.73
CA ALA A 139 -21.95 22.52 -7.07
C ALA A 139 -22.21 23.30 -5.77
N ARG A 140 -21.17 23.87 -5.14
CA ARG A 140 -21.31 24.64 -3.89
C ARG A 140 -22.04 25.97 -4.07
N GLY A 141 -22.10 26.50 -5.26
CA GLY A 141 -22.82 27.72 -5.57
C GLY A 141 -22.35 28.97 -4.78
N ASP A 142 -23.14 30.04 -4.85
CA ASP A 142 -22.84 31.33 -4.21
C ASP A 142 -22.71 31.34 -2.68
N ALA A 143 -22.98 30.20 -2.01
CA ALA A 143 -23.03 30.11 -0.55
C ALA A 143 -21.66 30.03 0.11
N LEU A 144 -20.62 29.61 -0.61
CA LEU A 144 -19.25 29.52 -0.13
C LEU A 144 -18.37 30.43 -0.97
N ARG A 145 -17.51 31.20 -0.29
CA ARG A 145 -16.58 32.12 -0.95
C ARG A 145 -15.74 31.37 -1.98
N CYS A 146 -15.66 31.92 -3.19
CA CYS A 146 -14.69 31.46 -4.16
C CYS A 146 -13.32 32.01 -3.79
N ASP A 147 -12.62 31.34 -2.85
CA ASP A 147 -11.28 31.69 -2.44
C ASP A 147 -10.34 30.48 -2.49
N SER A 148 -9.06 30.76 -2.36
CA SER A 148 -8.02 29.73 -2.44
C SER A 148 -8.13 28.71 -1.32
N GLY A 149 -8.63 29.09 -0.15
CA GLY A 149 -8.81 28.19 0.98
C GLY A 149 -9.84 27.11 0.70
N ALA A 150 -11.02 27.53 0.24
CA ALA A 150 -12.08 26.58 -0.08
C ALA A 150 -11.69 25.63 -1.22
N LEU A 151 -10.94 26.09 -2.23
CA LEU A 151 -10.43 25.20 -3.29
C LEU A 151 -9.37 24.23 -2.76
N LEU A 152 -8.45 24.70 -1.92
CA LEU A 152 -7.46 23.83 -1.29
C LEU A 152 -8.14 22.76 -0.45
N TYR A 153 -9.19 23.12 0.30
CA TYR A 153 -10.01 22.15 1.02
C TYR A 153 -10.55 21.07 0.08
N GLU A 154 -11.19 21.44 -1.04
CA GLU A 154 -11.74 20.48 -2.00
C GLU A 154 -10.68 19.54 -2.56
N ILE A 155 -9.47 20.04 -2.84
CA ILE A 155 -8.38 19.23 -3.33
C ILE A 155 -7.94 18.23 -2.25
N LEU A 156 -7.70 18.67 -1.01
CA LEU A 156 -7.25 17.83 0.08
C LEU A 156 -8.32 16.82 0.51
N ASP A 157 -9.58 17.22 0.55
CA ASP A 157 -10.73 16.37 0.84
C ASP A 157 -10.86 15.25 -0.21
N THR A 158 -10.80 15.60 -1.49
CA THR A 158 -10.85 14.62 -2.59
C THR A 158 -9.69 13.64 -2.53
N VAL A 159 -8.49 14.09 -2.18
CA VAL A 159 -7.32 13.22 -2.01
C VAL A 159 -7.53 12.25 -0.85
N VAL A 160 -7.98 12.74 0.30
CA VAL A 160 -8.19 11.93 1.52
C VAL A 160 -9.37 10.98 1.36
N ASP A 161 -10.48 11.43 0.74
CA ASP A 161 -11.61 10.56 0.39
C ASP A 161 -11.15 9.39 -0.50
N GLY A 162 -10.20 9.65 -1.42
CA GLY A 162 -9.62 8.62 -2.29
C GLY A 162 -8.82 7.55 -1.56
N TYR A 163 -8.43 7.76 -0.30
CA TYR A 163 -7.71 6.75 0.49
C TYR A 163 -8.61 5.61 0.98
N SER A 164 -9.87 5.92 1.32
CA SER A 164 -10.79 4.91 1.88
C SER A 164 -11.04 3.72 0.95
N PRO A 165 -11.32 3.88 -0.36
CA PRO A 165 -11.46 2.75 -1.28
C PRO A 165 -10.20 1.88 -1.38
N VAL A 166 -9.01 2.52 -1.27
CA VAL A 166 -7.72 1.82 -1.28
C VAL A 166 -7.55 1.00 0.00
N ALA A 167 -7.84 1.60 1.16
CA ALA A 167 -7.79 0.91 2.46
C ALA A 167 -8.71 -0.31 2.48
N GLU A 168 -9.96 -0.16 2.07
CA GLU A 168 -10.93 -1.26 1.96
C GLU A 168 -10.47 -2.38 1.00
N ALA A 169 -9.79 -2.03 -0.10
CA ALA A 169 -9.26 -3.03 -1.01
C ALA A 169 -8.17 -3.89 -0.33
N TYR A 170 -7.31 -3.28 0.48
CA TYR A 170 -6.29 -4.01 1.25
C TYR A 170 -6.88 -4.81 2.41
N GLU A 171 -7.90 -4.31 3.10
CA GLU A 171 -8.65 -5.07 4.10
C GLU A 171 -9.20 -6.38 3.52
N ARG A 172 -9.92 -6.30 2.40
CA ARG A 172 -10.46 -7.49 1.71
C ARG A 172 -9.36 -8.47 1.28
N ARG A 173 -8.21 -7.98 0.82
CA ARG A 173 -7.06 -8.83 0.44
C ARG A 173 -6.48 -9.56 1.65
N ILE A 174 -6.39 -8.88 2.79
CA ILE A 174 -5.90 -9.46 4.06
C ILE A 174 -6.87 -10.50 4.58
N GLU A 175 -8.19 -10.25 4.60
CA GLU A 175 -9.21 -11.23 5.00
C GLU A 175 -9.15 -12.51 4.14
N THR A 176 -8.98 -12.34 2.82
CA THR A 176 -8.80 -13.47 1.89
C THR A 176 -7.54 -14.26 2.20
N LEU A 177 -6.45 -13.56 2.51
CA LEU A 177 -5.19 -14.17 2.90
C LEU A 177 -5.32 -14.96 4.20
N GLU A 178 -5.95 -14.40 5.24
CA GLU A 178 -6.19 -15.07 6.52
C GLU A 178 -7.03 -16.34 6.32
N THR A 179 -8.13 -16.25 5.58
CA THR A 179 -8.99 -17.39 5.26
C THR A 179 -8.18 -18.51 4.58
N THR A 180 -7.29 -18.15 3.67
CA THR A 180 -6.45 -19.12 2.95
C THR A 180 -5.37 -19.72 3.85
N LEU A 181 -4.78 -18.94 4.77
CA LEU A 181 -3.78 -19.41 5.75
C LEU A 181 -4.34 -20.44 6.72
N PHE A 182 -5.58 -20.27 7.16
CA PHE A 182 -6.24 -21.17 8.10
C PHE A 182 -6.97 -22.34 7.40
N SER A 183 -7.02 -22.36 6.06
CA SER A 183 -7.45 -23.55 5.33
C SER A 183 -6.44 -24.68 5.50
N GLU A 184 -6.90 -25.94 5.41
CA GLU A 184 -6.03 -27.13 5.57
C GLU A 184 -4.96 -27.29 4.46
N GLN A 185 -4.80 -26.31 3.58
CA GLN A 185 -3.84 -26.34 2.50
C GLN A 185 -2.41 -26.09 3.00
N ALA A 186 -1.48 -26.82 2.38
CA ALA A 186 -0.06 -26.62 2.70
C ALA A 186 0.42 -25.22 2.36
N PRO A 187 1.30 -24.61 3.19
CA PRO A 187 1.94 -23.35 2.89
C PRO A 187 2.61 -23.40 1.51
N THR A 188 2.25 -22.47 0.64
CA THR A 188 2.78 -22.42 -0.72
C THR A 188 3.70 -21.20 -0.90
N ARG A 189 4.63 -21.31 -1.87
CA ARG A 189 5.48 -20.18 -2.24
C ARG A 189 4.64 -18.99 -2.76
N SER A 190 3.53 -19.27 -3.45
CA SER A 190 2.62 -18.21 -3.95
C SER A 190 1.99 -17.42 -2.80
N MET A 191 1.57 -18.09 -1.73
CA MET A 191 1.03 -17.44 -0.53
C MET A 191 2.07 -16.52 0.14
N LEU A 192 3.32 -17.00 0.25
CA LEU A 192 4.41 -16.17 0.77
C LEU A 192 4.63 -14.90 -0.06
N LEU A 193 4.60 -15.01 -1.40
CA LEU A 193 4.72 -13.87 -2.30
C LEU A 193 3.54 -12.90 -2.17
N GLN A 194 2.32 -13.39 -1.95
CA GLN A 194 1.14 -12.56 -1.69
C GLN A 194 1.30 -11.78 -0.37
N ILE A 195 1.75 -12.42 0.70
CA ILE A 195 2.03 -11.73 1.99
C ILE A 195 3.04 -10.60 1.77
N PHE A 196 4.15 -10.85 1.07
CA PHE A 196 5.15 -9.84 0.81
C PHE A 196 4.64 -8.70 -0.08
N SER A 197 3.82 -9.01 -1.09
CA SER A 197 3.18 -7.98 -1.94
C SER A 197 2.29 -7.06 -1.10
N ILE A 198 1.38 -7.63 -0.30
CA ILE A 198 0.49 -6.86 0.57
C ILE A 198 1.31 -5.99 1.54
N LYS A 199 2.32 -6.56 2.21
CA LYS A 199 3.20 -5.80 3.13
C LYS A 199 3.86 -4.62 2.44
N LYS A 200 4.40 -4.82 1.24
CA LYS A 200 5.07 -3.78 0.47
C LYS A 200 4.10 -2.66 0.11
N ASP A 201 2.91 -3.02 -0.36
CA ASP A 201 1.92 -2.05 -0.81
C ASP A 201 1.31 -1.28 0.36
N VAL A 202 0.96 -1.95 1.46
CA VAL A 202 0.52 -1.29 2.70
C VAL A 202 1.58 -0.30 3.20
N GLN A 203 2.86 -0.68 3.16
CA GLN A 203 3.94 0.23 3.55
C GLN A 203 4.06 1.43 2.60
N ARG A 204 3.93 1.23 1.28
CA ARG A 204 3.92 2.32 0.29
C ARG A 204 2.74 3.26 0.51
N PHE A 205 1.56 2.70 0.74
CA PHE A 205 0.35 3.50 0.99
C PHE A 205 0.46 4.30 2.29
N ARG A 206 1.00 3.72 3.36
CA ARG A 206 1.29 4.45 4.60
C ARG A 206 2.23 5.64 4.39
N HIS A 207 3.24 5.50 3.52
CA HIS A 207 4.15 6.60 3.19
C HIS A 207 3.43 7.76 2.48
N ALA A 208 2.32 7.49 1.80
CA ALA A 208 1.49 8.52 1.18
C ALA A 208 0.57 9.20 2.22
N VAL A 209 -0.07 8.40 3.10
CA VAL A 209 -1.15 8.88 3.98
C VAL A 209 -0.62 9.50 5.28
N VAL A 210 0.40 8.91 5.91
CA VAL A 210 0.89 9.35 7.24
C VAL A 210 1.30 10.82 7.28
N PRO A 211 1.99 11.37 6.25
CA PRO A 211 2.38 12.78 6.27
C PRO A 211 1.20 13.76 6.17
N MET A 212 0.00 13.31 5.77
CA MET A 212 -1.19 14.18 5.73
C MET A 212 -1.48 14.81 7.10
N ARG A 213 -1.17 14.13 8.20
CA ARG A 213 -1.29 14.70 9.56
C ARG A 213 -0.39 15.92 9.73
N GLU A 214 0.83 15.86 9.21
CA GLU A 214 1.80 16.96 9.28
C GLU A 214 1.41 18.11 8.37
N ILE A 215 0.81 17.83 7.23
CA ILE A 215 0.32 18.82 6.27
C ILE A 215 -0.90 19.56 6.83
N LEU A 216 -1.86 18.83 7.40
CA LEU A 216 -3.11 19.42 7.91
C LEU A 216 -2.92 20.13 9.27
N ALA A 217 -1.91 19.75 10.07
CA ALA A 217 -1.69 20.32 11.39
C ALA A 217 -1.45 21.85 11.39
N PRO A 218 -0.61 22.45 10.55
CA PRO A 218 -0.45 23.91 10.47
C PRO A 218 -1.73 24.63 10.03
N ILE A 219 -2.53 24.01 9.14
CA ILE A 219 -3.81 24.53 8.71
C ILE A 219 -4.75 24.62 9.91
N MET A 220 -4.90 23.52 10.66
CA MET A 220 -5.78 23.45 11.83
C MET A 220 -5.35 24.39 12.97
N ARG A 221 -4.06 24.71 13.08
CA ARG A 221 -3.56 25.71 14.06
C ARG A 221 -3.76 27.15 13.59
N GLY A 222 -4.29 27.37 12.38
CA GLY A 222 -4.49 28.71 11.81
C GLY A 222 -3.16 29.40 11.45
N GLU A 223 -2.08 28.66 11.24
CA GLU A 223 -0.78 29.17 10.81
C GLU A 223 -0.82 29.65 9.35
N MET A 224 -1.63 29.00 8.53
CA MET A 224 -1.94 29.44 7.17
C MET A 224 -3.01 30.55 7.24
N LYS A 225 -2.61 31.80 7.12
CA LYS A 225 -3.54 32.95 7.11
C LYS A 225 -4.32 33.11 5.79
N LEU A 226 -4.38 32.06 5.00
CA LEU A 226 -5.08 32.06 3.71
C LEU A 226 -6.60 31.86 3.87
N PHE A 227 -7.05 31.38 5.04
CA PHE A 227 -8.42 30.96 5.26
C PHE A 227 -9.12 31.73 6.35
N PRO A 228 -10.42 32.01 6.19
CA PRO A 228 -11.30 32.42 7.27
C PRO A 228 -11.35 31.33 8.37
N GLN A 229 -11.50 31.75 9.63
CA GLN A 229 -11.56 30.80 10.76
C GLN A 229 -12.80 29.89 10.73
N ASP A 230 -13.83 30.27 10.03
CA ASP A 230 -15.08 29.50 9.83
C ASP A 230 -14.89 28.25 8.94
N GLU A 231 -13.80 28.16 8.18
CA GLU A 231 -13.45 26.99 7.37
C GLU A 231 -12.68 25.90 8.15
N LEU A 232 -12.08 26.21 9.29
CA LEU A 232 -11.32 25.25 10.09
C LEU A 232 -12.08 23.94 10.45
N PRO A 233 -13.40 23.95 10.72
CA PRO A 233 -14.13 22.71 10.96
C PRO A 233 -14.08 21.72 9.80
N TYR A 234 -14.09 22.19 8.56
CA TYR A 234 -14.00 21.33 7.35
C TYR A 234 -12.62 20.65 7.26
N TYR A 235 -11.54 21.39 7.49
CA TYR A 235 -10.20 20.81 7.55
C TYR A 235 -10.01 19.82 8.70
N ARG A 236 -10.75 19.99 9.80
CA ARG A 236 -10.76 19.01 10.89
C ARG A 236 -11.38 17.70 10.45
N ASP A 237 -12.43 17.73 9.66
CA ASP A 237 -13.06 16.54 9.10
C ASP A 237 -12.11 15.78 8.19
N VAL A 238 -11.41 16.48 7.28
CA VAL A 238 -10.34 15.89 6.45
C VAL A 238 -9.24 15.25 7.29
N TYR A 239 -8.84 15.92 8.39
CA TYR A 239 -7.85 15.39 9.31
C TYR A 239 -8.33 14.09 9.98
N ASP A 240 -9.56 14.08 10.47
CA ASP A 240 -10.14 12.92 11.15
C ASP A 240 -10.28 11.73 10.18
N HIS A 241 -10.63 11.97 8.92
CA HIS A 241 -10.64 10.95 7.86
C HIS A 241 -9.23 10.41 7.58
N ALA A 242 -8.24 11.28 7.44
CA ALA A 242 -6.85 10.85 7.25
C ALA A 242 -6.33 10.01 8.42
N VAL A 243 -6.62 10.41 9.67
CA VAL A 243 -6.24 9.64 10.88
C VAL A 243 -6.88 8.26 10.88
N ARG A 244 -8.16 8.16 10.53
CA ARG A 244 -8.86 6.86 10.45
C ARG A 244 -8.17 5.90 9.48
N VAL A 245 -7.86 6.37 8.27
CA VAL A 245 -7.16 5.54 7.27
C VAL A 245 -5.76 5.15 7.74
N ILE A 246 -5.04 6.03 8.45
CA ILE A 246 -3.74 5.69 9.04
C ILE A 246 -3.88 4.54 10.04
N ASP A 247 -4.87 4.60 10.93
CA ASP A 247 -5.11 3.56 11.94
C ASP A 247 -5.50 2.22 11.28
N GLU A 248 -6.34 2.25 10.23
CA GLU A 248 -6.69 1.07 9.43
C GLU A 248 -5.44 0.45 8.77
N MET A 249 -4.56 1.28 8.22
CA MET A 249 -3.32 0.79 7.60
C MET A 249 -2.30 0.28 8.61
N ASP A 250 -2.28 0.82 9.82
CA ASP A 250 -1.45 0.29 10.90
C ASP A 250 -1.94 -1.10 11.34
N ALA A 251 -3.24 -1.28 11.47
CA ALA A 251 -3.84 -2.59 11.75
C ALA A 251 -3.56 -3.59 10.61
N ALA A 252 -3.75 -3.19 9.36
CA ALA A 252 -3.47 -3.99 8.17
C ALA A 252 -1.99 -4.47 8.13
N ARG A 253 -1.06 -3.59 8.49
CA ARG A 253 0.37 -3.92 8.57
C ARG A 253 0.65 -4.96 9.66
N GLU A 254 0.01 -4.83 10.82
CA GLU A 254 0.18 -5.78 11.93
C GLU A 254 -0.35 -7.16 11.57
N ILE A 255 -1.52 -7.23 10.96
CA ILE A 255 -2.11 -8.49 10.49
C ILE A 255 -1.21 -9.14 9.42
N ALA A 256 -0.71 -8.37 8.45
CA ALA A 256 0.19 -8.90 7.43
C ALA A 256 1.53 -9.41 8.00
N ASN A 257 2.03 -8.82 9.10
CA ASN A 257 3.19 -9.34 9.83
C ASN A 257 2.86 -10.66 10.53
N SER A 258 1.73 -10.71 11.24
CA SER A 258 1.26 -11.91 11.93
C SER A 258 1.00 -13.06 10.96
N ALA A 259 0.46 -12.78 9.78
CA ALA A 259 0.27 -13.75 8.71
C ALA A 259 1.58 -14.40 8.25
N LEU A 260 2.66 -13.62 8.17
CA LEU A 260 4.00 -14.16 7.86
C LEU A 260 4.50 -15.10 8.96
N ASP A 261 4.34 -14.72 10.23
CA ASP A 261 4.78 -15.54 11.36
C ASP A 261 4.00 -16.87 11.43
N VAL A 262 2.69 -16.82 11.20
CA VAL A 262 1.82 -18.01 11.09
C VAL A 262 2.28 -18.90 9.94
N HIS A 263 2.54 -18.33 8.76
CA HIS A 263 3.02 -19.09 7.59
C HIS A 263 4.33 -19.84 7.90
N ILE A 264 5.30 -19.17 8.53
CA ILE A 264 6.57 -19.77 8.93
C ILE A 264 6.34 -20.88 9.97
N SER A 265 5.46 -20.66 10.94
CA SER A 265 5.12 -21.64 11.96
C SER A 265 4.50 -22.92 11.37
N ILE A 266 3.54 -22.76 10.44
CA ILE A 266 2.91 -23.90 9.75
C ILE A 266 3.95 -24.68 8.92
N ALA A 267 4.82 -23.97 8.20
CA ALA A 267 5.90 -24.61 7.42
C ALA A 267 6.86 -25.41 8.31
N SER A 268 7.26 -24.84 9.46
CA SER A 268 8.12 -25.49 10.44
C SER A 268 7.46 -26.74 11.07
N ASN A 269 6.18 -26.63 11.44
CA ASN A 269 5.43 -27.75 11.98
C ASN A 269 5.35 -28.91 10.99
N ARG A 270 5.10 -28.61 9.71
CA ARG A 270 5.07 -29.62 8.65
C ARG A 270 6.42 -30.27 8.44
N GLN A 271 7.51 -29.50 8.47
CA GLN A 271 8.88 -30.04 8.39
C GLN A 271 9.17 -30.97 9.55
N ASN A 272 8.76 -30.64 10.78
CA ASN A 272 8.90 -31.47 11.96
C ASN A 272 8.10 -32.79 11.83
N GLU A 273 6.91 -32.73 11.21
CA GLU A 273 6.07 -33.88 10.98
C GLU A 273 6.71 -34.86 9.97
N VAL A 274 7.24 -34.32 8.87
CA VAL A 274 8.00 -35.14 7.90
C VAL A 274 9.26 -35.73 8.53
N ALA A 275 10.01 -34.96 9.32
CA ALA A 275 11.19 -35.46 10.05
C ALA A 275 10.81 -36.55 11.03
N LYS A 276 9.69 -36.42 11.76
CA LYS A 276 9.15 -37.42 12.65
C LYS A 276 8.81 -38.71 11.89
N GLN A 277 8.13 -38.64 10.75
CA GLN A 277 7.81 -39.81 9.92
C GLN A 277 9.06 -40.51 9.44
N LEU A 278 10.06 -39.75 8.97
CA LEU A 278 11.35 -40.31 8.54
C LEU A 278 12.06 -41.02 9.71
N THR A 279 12.04 -40.40 10.90
CA THR A 279 12.64 -40.99 12.12
C THR A 279 11.94 -42.27 12.51
N ILE A 280 10.60 -42.35 12.44
CA ILE A 280 9.85 -43.59 12.73
C ILE A 280 10.28 -44.69 11.78
N ILE A 281 10.31 -44.40 10.47
CA ILE A 281 10.73 -45.39 9.46
C ILE A 281 12.17 -45.87 9.75
N ALA A 282 13.11 -44.95 9.92
CA ALA A 282 14.51 -45.28 10.18
C ALA A 282 14.68 -46.10 11.46
N THR A 283 13.97 -45.75 12.54
CA THR A 283 14.04 -46.46 13.84
C THR A 283 13.48 -47.88 13.76
N ILE A 284 12.51 -48.13 12.87
CA ILE A 284 11.98 -49.47 12.63
C ILE A 284 12.96 -50.30 11.77
N PHE A 285 13.40 -49.73 10.66
CA PHE A 285 14.20 -50.49 9.68
C PHE A 285 15.64 -50.75 10.13
N LEU A 286 16.28 -49.84 10.88
CA LEU A 286 17.68 -49.98 11.28
C LEU A 286 17.95 -51.20 12.17
N PRO A 287 17.17 -51.47 13.25
CA PRO A 287 17.32 -52.70 14.04
C PRO A 287 16.99 -53.97 13.24
N LEU A 288 15.93 -53.92 12.40
CA LEU A 288 15.56 -55.07 11.57
C LEU A 288 16.68 -55.42 10.57
N THR A 289 17.23 -54.43 9.90
CA THR A 289 18.35 -54.58 8.96
C THR A 289 19.59 -55.15 9.69
N TYR A 290 19.85 -54.68 10.94
CA TYR A 290 20.94 -55.18 11.75
C TYR A 290 20.72 -56.65 12.08
N LEU A 291 19.52 -57.06 12.54
CA LEU A 291 19.18 -58.46 12.87
C LEU A 291 19.30 -59.35 11.64
N THR A 292 18.67 -58.97 10.53
CA THR A 292 18.75 -59.71 9.27
C THR A 292 20.20 -59.85 8.79
N GLY A 293 20.99 -58.77 8.88
CA GLY A 293 22.41 -58.77 8.51
C GLY A 293 23.26 -59.65 9.41
N PHE A 294 22.97 -59.62 10.73
CA PHE A 294 23.67 -60.48 11.69
C PHE A 294 23.44 -62.00 11.44
N PHE A 295 22.18 -62.43 11.28
CA PHE A 295 21.82 -63.74 10.93
C PHE A 295 22.22 -64.15 9.50
N GLY A 296 22.40 -63.24 8.61
CA GLY A 296 22.90 -63.46 7.23
C GLY A 296 24.41 -63.61 7.11
N GLN A 297 25.18 -63.49 8.20
CA GLN A 297 26.63 -63.69 8.20
C GLN A 297 26.99 -65.19 8.02
N ASN A 298 27.82 -65.49 7.05
CA ASN A 298 28.23 -66.83 6.67
C ASN A 298 29.42 -67.35 7.51
N PHE A 299 29.45 -67.06 8.80
CA PHE A 299 30.43 -67.64 9.68
C PHE A 299 30.08 -69.11 10.01
N GLY A 300 31.05 -70.03 9.89
CA GLY A 300 30.84 -71.48 10.13
C GLY A 300 30.19 -71.82 11.48
N PHE A 301 30.44 -70.99 12.51
CA PHE A 301 29.79 -71.13 13.83
C PHE A 301 28.28 -70.91 13.74
N LEU A 302 27.82 -69.78 13.06
CA LEU A 302 26.41 -69.48 12.91
C LEU A 302 25.71 -70.50 12.01
N VAL A 303 26.32 -70.86 10.87
CA VAL A 303 25.78 -71.84 9.94
C VAL A 303 25.62 -73.19 10.57
N GLY A 304 26.57 -73.59 11.42
CA GLY A 304 26.50 -74.90 12.13
C GLY A 304 25.45 -74.96 13.25
N HIS A 305 25.03 -73.83 13.81
CA HIS A 305 24.10 -73.86 14.95
C HIS A 305 22.64 -73.55 14.50
N ILE A 306 22.41 -72.98 13.28
CA ILE A 306 21.08 -72.66 12.75
C ILE A 306 20.70 -73.71 11.66
N VAL A 307 20.91 -74.94 11.90
CA VAL A 307 20.63 -76.05 10.92
C VAL A 307 19.17 -76.53 11.00
N ASN A 308 18.47 -76.26 12.11
CA ASN A 308 17.11 -76.73 12.33
C ASN A 308 16.11 -75.65 11.83
N PRO A 309 15.07 -76.03 11.03
CA PRO A 309 14.01 -75.15 10.62
C PRO A 309 13.32 -74.37 11.80
N ALA A 310 13.20 -75.03 12.96
CA ALA A 310 12.66 -74.40 14.16
C ALA A 310 13.54 -73.21 14.63
N ALA A 311 14.86 -73.32 14.61
CA ALA A 311 15.80 -72.29 14.99
C ALA A 311 15.70 -71.06 14.04
N PHE A 312 15.48 -71.29 12.75
CA PHE A 312 15.23 -70.27 11.79
C PHE A 312 13.97 -69.44 12.16
N TRP A 313 12.85 -70.12 12.47
CA TRP A 313 11.60 -69.45 12.80
C TRP A 313 11.64 -68.76 14.18
N GLU A 314 12.24 -69.36 15.18
CA GLU A 314 12.30 -68.81 16.55
C GLU A 314 13.33 -67.70 16.69
N PHE A 315 14.58 -67.93 16.26
CA PHE A 315 15.66 -66.93 16.43
C PHE A 315 15.81 -65.99 15.24
N GLY A 316 15.51 -66.36 14.01
CA GLY A 316 15.54 -65.53 12.87
C GLY A 316 14.28 -64.64 12.83
N VAL A 317 13.17 -65.20 12.35
CA VAL A 317 11.92 -64.45 12.12
C VAL A 317 11.27 -63.97 13.42
N GLY A 318 11.30 -64.82 14.49
CA GLY A 318 10.68 -64.47 15.77
C GLY A 318 11.29 -63.22 16.45
N THR A 319 12.62 -63.06 16.39
CA THR A 319 13.30 -61.90 16.98
C THR A 319 12.99 -60.63 16.18
N GLU A 320 12.87 -60.72 14.85
CA GLU A 320 12.46 -59.57 14.00
C GLU A 320 11.03 -59.15 14.30
N VAL A 321 10.10 -60.10 14.40
CA VAL A 321 8.70 -59.82 14.75
C VAL A 321 8.58 -59.21 16.15
N ALA A 322 9.32 -59.78 17.13
CA ALA A 322 9.33 -59.25 18.50
C ALA A 322 9.89 -57.82 18.57
N ALA A 323 10.99 -57.55 17.85
CA ALA A 323 11.57 -56.21 17.76
C ALA A 323 10.59 -55.20 17.11
N LEU A 324 9.92 -55.60 16.01
CA LEU A 324 8.91 -54.76 15.35
C LEU A 324 7.74 -54.42 16.28
N LEU A 325 7.18 -55.44 16.96
CA LEU A 325 6.08 -55.24 17.90
C LEU A 325 6.49 -54.37 19.10
N ALA A 326 7.68 -54.52 19.63
CA ALA A 326 8.24 -53.71 20.71
C ALA A 326 8.38 -52.24 20.27
N LEU A 327 8.88 -52.00 19.08
CA LEU A 327 9.02 -50.65 18.53
C LEU A 327 7.65 -49.97 18.24
N LEU A 328 6.70 -50.70 17.66
CA LEU A 328 5.34 -50.20 17.44
C LEU A 328 4.65 -49.89 18.78
N GLY A 329 4.81 -50.75 19.79
CA GLY A 329 4.32 -50.49 21.15
C GLY A 329 4.95 -49.25 21.79
N TYR A 330 6.27 -49.08 21.61
CA TYR A 330 6.98 -47.88 22.08
C TYR A 330 6.46 -46.59 21.42
N PHE A 331 6.29 -46.56 20.10
CA PHE A 331 5.75 -45.39 19.40
C PHE A 331 4.32 -45.10 19.80
N LYS A 332 3.47 -46.11 19.98
CA LYS A 332 2.12 -45.95 20.49
C LYS A 332 2.10 -45.34 21.91
N TYR A 333 2.99 -45.83 22.78
CA TYR A 333 3.14 -45.28 24.15
C TYR A 333 3.56 -43.81 24.12
N LYS A 334 4.47 -43.45 23.22
CA LYS A 334 4.92 -42.07 23.03
C LYS A 334 3.94 -41.20 22.25
N LYS A 335 2.80 -41.73 21.81
CA LYS A 335 1.80 -41.01 21.00
C LYS A 335 2.41 -40.38 19.73
N TRP A 336 3.27 -41.14 19.05
CA TRP A 336 3.90 -40.70 17.81
C TRP A 336 3.04 -40.97 16.58
N TYR A 337 2.01 -41.74 16.71
CA TYR A 337 0.87 -41.94 15.77
C TYR A 337 -0.40 -42.24 16.56
#